data_d772a68376ef552bdddd9a24d7abb934
#
_entry.id   d772a68376ef552bdddd9a24d7abb934
#
_cell.length_a   1.000
_cell.length_b   1.000
_cell.length_c   1.000
_cell.angle_alpha   90.00
_cell.angle_beta   90.00
_cell.angle_gamma   90.00
#
_symmetry.space_group_name_H-M   'P 1'
#
loop_
_entity.id
_entity.type
_entity.pdbx_description
1 polymer ?
#
loop_
_entity_poly.entity_id
_entity_poly.type
_entity_poly.pdbx_seq_one_letter_code
_entity_poly.pdbx_strand_id
1 'polypeptide(L)'
;HICPKKYVDLYEDYEVPIKENMKDTLENKPEHHRIWAGEEYLKACREDFSLKPKEFLGCNTFADYEIGRVIDAAEQQEDAPIIIYTSDHGDMMYAHSLTGKGPALYEEIVHIPLIIRGLGQGVDTNPVSHINLAPTIFDIFGVPIPKMFEGRSIWQEVLNPQARCNDYVFMEFGRYEVDHDGFGGYQPLRGVYDGRYKMV
;
A
#
# COMPACT_ATOMS: atom_id res chain seq x y z
N HIS A 1 -5.86 6.90 14.70
CA HIS A 1 -4.39 7.05 14.70
C HIS A 1 -3.97 7.73 15.99
N ILE A 2 -2.98 7.17 16.69
CA ILE A 2 -2.49 7.70 17.98
C ILE A 2 -0.97 7.72 17.93
N CYS A 3 -0.37 8.91 18.09
CA CYS A 3 1.08 9.08 18.19
C CYS A 3 1.41 10.22 19.16
N PRO A 4 2.66 10.42 19.57
CA PRO A 4 3.04 11.54 20.43
C PRO A 4 2.67 12.89 19.80
N LYS A 5 2.08 13.76 20.62
CA LYS A 5 1.53 15.09 20.20
C LYS A 5 2.52 15.90 19.35
N LYS A 6 3.81 15.87 19.67
CA LYS A 6 4.85 16.60 18.92
C LYS A 6 4.87 16.33 17.41
N TYR A 7 4.43 15.12 16.98
CA TYR A 7 4.35 14.75 15.57
C TYR A 7 3.05 15.24 14.94
N VAL A 8 1.94 15.23 15.69
CA VAL A 8 0.66 15.79 15.24
C VAL A 8 0.79 17.30 15.04
N ASP A 9 1.47 17.99 15.96
CA ASP A 9 1.65 19.46 15.91
C ASP A 9 2.41 19.94 14.67
N LEU A 10 3.21 19.08 14.02
CA LEU A 10 3.87 19.41 12.76
C LEU A 10 2.88 19.69 11.62
N TYR A 11 1.66 19.20 11.73
CA TYR A 11 0.63 19.25 10.69
C TYR A 11 -0.62 20.05 11.11
N GLU A 12 -0.53 20.88 12.15
CA GLU A 12 -1.68 21.63 12.68
C GLU A 12 -2.35 22.49 11.61
N ASP A 13 -1.55 23.15 10.78
CA ASP A 13 -2.03 24.04 9.72
C ASP A 13 -1.93 23.42 8.32
N TYR A 14 -1.51 22.15 8.23
CA TYR A 14 -1.35 21.50 6.93
C TYR A 14 -2.69 21.02 6.39
N GLU A 15 -3.00 21.43 5.17
CA GLU A 15 -4.20 21.04 4.44
C GLU A 15 -3.84 20.29 3.17
N VAL A 16 -4.46 19.13 2.98
CA VAL A 16 -4.29 18.32 1.77
C VAL A 16 -5.14 18.93 0.64
N PRO A 17 -4.54 19.22 -0.52
CA PRO A 17 -5.30 19.73 -1.66
C PRO A 17 -6.38 18.75 -2.12
N ILE A 18 -7.58 19.25 -2.35
CA ILE A 18 -8.70 18.45 -2.85
C ILE A 18 -8.48 18.13 -4.32
N LYS A 19 -8.39 16.83 -4.63
CA LYS A 19 -8.22 16.30 -5.99
C LYS A 19 -9.56 15.95 -6.61
N GLU A 20 -9.63 15.94 -7.94
CA GLU A 20 -10.87 15.62 -8.66
C GLU A 20 -11.40 14.21 -8.36
N ASN A 21 -10.52 13.22 -8.18
CA ASN A 21 -10.98 11.88 -7.83
C ASN A 21 -11.60 11.77 -6.42
N MET A 22 -11.39 12.76 -5.54
CA MET A 22 -12.08 12.84 -4.24
C MET A 22 -13.56 13.22 -4.39
N LYS A 23 -13.96 13.75 -5.55
CA LYS A 23 -15.33 14.14 -5.88
C LYS A 23 -16.07 13.08 -6.73
N ASP A 24 -15.52 11.86 -6.80
CA ASP A 24 -16.13 10.77 -7.57
C ASP A 24 -17.55 10.47 -7.07
N THR A 25 -18.53 10.53 -7.97
CA THR A 25 -19.94 10.29 -7.66
C THR A 25 -20.27 8.81 -7.49
N LEU A 26 -19.35 7.92 -7.77
CA LEU A 26 -19.52 6.47 -7.72
C LEU A 26 -20.70 5.94 -8.58
N GLU A 27 -21.24 6.72 -9.52
CA GLU A 27 -22.40 6.35 -10.34
C GLU A 27 -22.14 5.11 -11.20
N ASN A 28 -20.88 4.98 -11.69
CA ASN A 28 -20.45 3.87 -12.54
C ASN A 28 -19.56 2.87 -11.80
N LYS A 29 -19.70 2.80 -10.48
CA LYS A 29 -18.93 1.90 -9.60
C LYS A 29 -19.85 0.85 -8.98
N PRO A 30 -19.29 -0.28 -8.52
CA PRO A 30 -20.08 -1.25 -7.76
C PRO A 30 -20.77 -0.61 -6.55
N GLU A 31 -21.99 -1.03 -6.27
CA GLU A 31 -22.81 -0.42 -5.21
C GLU A 31 -22.15 -0.47 -3.82
N HIS A 32 -21.36 -1.50 -3.55
CA HIS A 32 -20.67 -1.61 -2.27
C HIS A 32 -19.67 -0.44 -2.02
N HIS A 33 -19.17 0.24 -3.06
CA HIS A 33 -18.36 1.46 -2.86
C HIS A 33 -19.19 2.58 -2.26
N ARG A 34 -20.45 2.75 -2.68
CA ARG A 34 -21.35 3.76 -2.12
C ARG A 34 -21.74 3.42 -0.67
N ILE A 35 -21.97 2.14 -0.39
CA ILE A 35 -22.21 1.66 0.97
C ILE A 35 -20.99 1.92 1.84
N TRP A 36 -19.79 1.62 1.35
CA TRP A 36 -18.54 1.89 2.04
C TRP A 36 -18.31 3.39 2.28
N ALA A 37 -18.58 4.24 1.27
CA ALA A 37 -18.46 5.69 1.42
C ALA A 37 -19.37 6.23 2.54
N GLY A 38 -20.57 5.68 2.71
CA GLY A 38 -21.49 5.99 3.79
C GLY A 38 -21.69 7.49 3.99
N GLU A 39 -21.46 7.98 5.21
CA GLU A 39 -21.58 9.41 5.56
C GLU A 39 -20.50 10.29 4.94
N GLU A 40 -19.38 9.71 4.52
CA GLU A 40 -18.27 10.43 3.87
C GLU A 40 -18.52 10.65 2.35
N TYR A 41 -19.61 10.06 1.81
CA TYR A 41 -19.95 10.16 0.40
C TYR A 41 -20.09 11.62 -0.06
N LEU A 42 -19.35 11.97 -1.11
CA LEU A 42 -19.28 13.31 -1.68
C LEU A 42 -18.95 14.44 -0.68
N LYS A 43 -18.39 14.11 0.47
CA LYS A 43 -18.01 15.11 1.47
C LYS A 43 -17.00 16.12 0.91
N ALA A 44 -16.07 15.67 0.06
CA ALA A 44 -15.11 16.54 -0.61
C ALA A 44 -15.71 17.49 -1.68
N CYS A 45 -17.00 17.34 -2.02
CA CYS A 45 -17.72 18.28 -2.89
C CYS A 45 -18.29 19.48 -2.15
N ARG A 46 -18.29 19.49 -0.82
CA ARG A 46 -18.82 20.61 -0.03
C ARG A 46 -17.84 21.78 -0.06
N GLU A 47 -18.38 23.00 -0.15
CA GLU A 47 -17.56 24.22 -0.18
C GLU A 47 -16.75 24.45 1.10
N ASP A 48 -17.25 23.95 2.24
CA ASP A 48 -16.64 24.08 3.56
C ASP A 48 -15.71 22.88 3.90
N PHE A 49 -15.55 21.93 3.00
CA PHE A 49 -14.71 20.76 3.24
C PHE A 49 -13.22 21.14 3.20
N SER A 50 -12.52 20.77 4.26
CA SER A 50 -11.07 20.91 4.40
C SER A 50 -10.48 19.59 4.90
N LEU A 51 -9.49 19.07 4.20
CA LEU A 51 -8.83 17.81 4.56
C LEU A 51 -7.55 18.11 5.35
N LYS A 52 -7.64 17.99 6.68
CA LYS A 52 -6.53 18.20 7.63
C LYS A 52 -6.26 16.92 8.43
N PRO A 53 -5.66 15.89 7.83
CA PRO A 53 -5.45 14.60 8.47
C PRO A 53 -4.19 14.59 9.36
N LYS A 54 -4.08 15.54 10.28
CA LYS A 54 -2.89 15.77 11.11
C LYS A 54 -2.49 14.57 11.96
N GLU A 55 -3.46 13.83 12.49
CA GLU A 55 -3.22 12.59 13.24
C GLU A 55 -2.65 11.49 12.35
N PHE A 56 -3.16 11.34 11.13
CA PHE A 56 -2.65 10.38 10.14
C PHE A 56 -1.22 10.73 9.73
N LEU A 57 -0.98 11.97 9.33
CA LEU A 57 0.35 12.43 8.93
C LEU A 57 1.35 12.39 10.08
N GLY A 58 0.92 12.78 11.30
CA GLY A 58 1.74 12.68 12.50
C GLY A 58 2.13 11.25 12.82
N CYS A 59 1.21 10.29 12.68
CA CYS A 59 1.51 8.86 12.85
C CYS A 59 2.52 8.35 11.82
N ASN A 60 2.39 8.75 10.55
CA ASN A 60 3.35 8.38 9.51
C ASN A 60 4.75 8.93 9.82
N THR A 61 4.84 10.21 10.21
CA THR A 61 6.14 10.80 10.60
C THR A 61 6.73 10.13 11.84
N PHE A 62 5.91 9.78 12.81
CA PHE A 62 6.37 9.02 13.97
C PHE A 62 6.87 7.64 13.59
N ALA A 63 6.13 6.92 12.75
CA ALA A 63 6.54 5.60 12.26
C ALA A 63 7.86 5.68 11.48
N ASP A 64 8.00 6.65 10.58
CA ASP A 64 9.21 6.89 9.80
C ASP A 64 10.42 7.14 10.72
N TYR A 65 10.26 7.98 11.74
CA TYR A 65 11.30 8.22 12.74
C TYR A 65 11.73 6.95 13.49
N GLU A 66 10.78 6.15 13.94
CA GLU A 66 11.08 4.91 14.67
C GLU A 66 11.69 3.84 13.75
N ILE A 67 11.26 3.75 12.49
CA ILE A 67 11.86 2.89 11.47
C ILE A 67 13.31 3.31 11.22
N GLY A 68 13.58 4.62 11.11
CA GLY A 68 14.93 5.14 10.97
C GLY A 68 15.84 4.68 12.11
N ARG A 69 15.37 4.72 13.36
CA ARG A 69 16.13 4.22 14.52
C ARG A 69 16.46 2.73 14.43
N VAL A 70 15.54 1.93 13.92
CA VAL A 70 15.78 0.49 13.71
C VAL A 70 16.81 0.27 12.61
N ILE A 71 16.72 1.02 11.52
CA ILE A 71 17.68 0.96 10.42
C ILE A 71 19.08 1.36 10.90
N ASP A 72 19.20 2.46 11.64
CA ASP A 72 20.47 2.93 12.19
C ASP A 72 21.12 1.88 13.10
N ALA A 73 20.32 1.21 13.95
CA ALA A 73 20.80 0.14 14.82
C ALA A 73 21.23 -1.11 14.03
N ALA A 74 20.51 -1.44 12.97
CA ALA A 74 20.84 -2.58 12.11
C ALA A 74 22.15 -2.34 11.33
N GLU A 75 22.39 -1.12 10.87
CA GLU A 75 23.61 -0.74 10.14
C GLU A 75 24.87 -0.71 10.99
N GLN A 76 24.72 -0.69 12.31
CA GLN A 76 25.87 -0.78 13.23
C GLN A 76 26.33 -2.23 13.49
N GLN A 77 25.62 -3.22 12.93
CA GLN A 77 26.07 -4.61 13.03
C GLN A 77 27.31 -4.87 12.17
N GLU A 78 28.12 -5.84 12.58
CA GLU A 78 29.37 -6.23 11.87
C GLU A 78 29.06 -6.67 10.43
N ASP A 79 27.97 -7.42 10.24
CA ASP A 79 27.46 -7.82 8.93
C ASP A 79 26.31 -6.88 8.52
N ALA A 80 26.51 -6.12 7.44
CA ALA A 80 25.50 -5.21 6.93
C ALA A 80 24.23 -5.99 6.51
N PRO A 81 23.06 -5.70 7.09
CA PRO A 81 21.86 -6.42 6.79
C PRO A 81 21.25 -5.99 5.44
N ILE A 82 20.55 -6.92 4.80
CA ILE A 82 19.59 -6.56 3.76
C ILE A 82 18.30 -6.13 4.45
N ILE A 83 17.82 -4.92 4.16
CA ILE A 83 16.61 -4.37 4.75
C ILE A 83 15.54 -4.29 3.69
N ILE A 84 14.40 -4.93 3.92
CA ILE A 84 13.22 -4.87 3.06
C ILE A 84 12.15 -4.06 3.80
N TYR A 85 11.75 -2.93 3.21
CA TYR A 85 10.67 -2.09 3.69
C TYR A 85 9.48 -2.17 2.75
N THR A 86 8.31 -2.45 3.27
CA THR A 86 7.04 -2.49 2.53
C THR A 86 5.87 -2.17 3.48
N SER A 87 4.66 -2.12 2.92
CA SER A 87 3.41 -1.98 3.67
C SER A 87 2.47 -3.14 3.33
N ASP A 88 1.49 -3.41 4.18
CA ASP A 88 0.41 -4.37 3.93
C ASP A 88 -0.58 -3.85 2.88
N HIS A 89 -0.98 -2.58 2.96
CA HIS A 89 -1.88 -1.87 2.06
C HIS A 89 -1.71 -0.35 2.21
N GLY A 90 -2.36 0.42 1.35
CA GLY A 90 -2.47 1.86 1.46
C GLY A 90 -3.78 2.32 2.12
N ASP A 91 -4.13 3.60 1.91
CA ASP A 91 -5.32 4.24 2.44
C ASP A 91 -5.96 5.15 1.39
N MET A 92 -7.27 5.13 1.27
CA MET A 92 -8.01 5.89 0.25
C MET A 92 -7.94 7.40 0.46
N MET A 93 -7.81 7.89 1.68
CA MET A 93 -7.67 9.33 1.98
C MET A 93 -8.66 10.21 1.20
N TYR A 94 -9.93 9.81 1.14
CA TYR A 94 -11.02 10.40 0.35
C TYR A 94 -10.93 10.21 -1.18
N ALA A 95 -9.89 9.59 -1.74
CA ALA A 95 -9.90 9.22 -3.15
C ALA A 95 -11.16 8.37 -3.44
N HIS A 96 -11.84 8.70 -4.54
CA HIS A 96 -13.12 8.09 -4.92
C HIS A 96 -14.21 8.17 -3.83
N SER A 97 -14.24 9.28 -3.08
CA SER A 97 -15.15 9.47 -1.93
C SER A 97 -15.05 8.37 -0.86
N LEU A 98 -13.93 7.64 -0.82
CA LEU A 98 -13.68 6.51 0.10
C LEU A 98 -12.63 6.87 1.15
N THR A 99 -12.71 6.25 2.32
CA THR A 99 -11.76 6.41 3.41
C THR A 99 -11.24 5.07 3.91
N GLY A 100 -10.04 5.06 4.47
CA GLY A 100 -9.43 3.83 4.96
C GLY A 100 -9.12 2.84 3.83
N LYS A 101 -9.44 1.58 4.04
CA LYS A 101 -9.25 0.46 3.11
C LYS A 101 -10.52 -0.37 3.04
N GLY A 102 -10.68 -1.15 1.98
CA GLY A 102 -11.86 -2.00 1.82
C GLY A 102 -11.80 -2.85 0.53
N PRO A 103 -12.95 -3.38 0.09
CA PRO A 103 -13.05 -4.28 -1.06
C PRO A 103 -12.91 -3.53 -2.39
N ALA A 104 -11.71 -3.06 -2.68
CA ALA A 104 -11.35 -2.41 -3.94
C ALA A 104 -9.86 -2.59 -4.25
N LEU A 105 -9.51 -2.47 -5.53
CA LEU A 105 -8.13 -2.56 -6.01
C LEU A 105 -7.68 -1.23 -6.63
N TYR A 106 -8.01 -0.11 -5.98
CA TYR A 106 -7.52 1.22 -6.36
C TYR A 106 -6.02 1.37 -6.07
N GLU A 107 -5.34 2.24 -6.83
CA GLU A 107 -3.91 2.51 -6.65
C GLU A 107 -3.60 2.91 -5.20
N GLU A 108 -4.47 3.69 -4.59
CA GLU A 108 -4.33 4.16 -3.21
C GLU A 108 -4.26 3.01 -2.19
N ILE A 109 -4.78 1.83 -2.52
CA ILE A 109 -4.75 0.64 -1.66
C ILE A 109 -3.62 -0.31 -2.06
N VAL A 110 -3.46 -0.57 -3.37
CA VAL A 110 -2.62 -1.69 -3.84
C VAL A 110 -1.22 -1.28 -4.28
N HIS A 111 -1.00 0.01 -4.58
CA HIS A 111 0.33 0.51 -4.95
C HIS A 111 1.10 0.91 -3.70
N ILE A 112 1.71 -0.07 -3.06
CA ILE A 112 2.45 0.06 -1.81
C ILE A 112 3.96 0.22 -2.06
N PRO A 113 4.72 0.78 -1.11
CA PRO A 113 6.16 0.86 -1.24
C PRO A 113 6.82 -0.52 -1.17
N LEU A 114 7.87 -0.70 -1.96
CA LEU A 114 8.84 -1.79 -1.80
C LEU A 114 10.25 -1.21 -1.96
N ILE A 115 11.01 -1.18 -0.88
CA ILE A 115 12.38 -0.69 -0.86
C ILE A 115 13.28 -1.80 -0.35
N ILE A 116 14.33 -2.14 -1.10
CA ILE A 116 15.32 -3.12 -0.70
C ILE A 116 16.67 -2.41 -0.61
N ARG A 117 17.22 -2.34 0.61
CA ARG A 117 18.51 -1.70 0.91
C ARG A 117 19.58 -2.75 1.19
N GLY A 118 20.83 -2.42 0.87
CA GLY A 118 21.99 -3.27 1.12
C GLY A 118 22.55 -3.97 -0.12
N LEU A 119 22.00 -3.67 -1.32
CA LEU A 119 22.33 -4.43 -2.54
C LEU A 119 22.76 -3.54 -3.73
N GLY A 120 22.78 -2.25 -3.59
CA GLY A 120 23.09 -1.31 -4.68
C GLY A 120 22.03 -0.23 -4.81
N GLN A 121 22.02 0.47 -5.96
CA GLN A 121 21.12 1.56 -6.24
C GLN A 121 20.44 1.36 -7.60
N GLY A 122 19.14 1.60 -7.65
CA GLY A 122 18.36 1.53 -8.89
C GLY A 122 16.86 1.66 -8.59
N VAL A 123 16.09 1.77 -9.66
CA VAL A 123 14.64 1.73 -9.62
C VAL A 123 14.20 0.62 -10.57
N ASP A 124 13.42 -0.30 -10.05
CA ASP A 124 12.74 -1.33 -10.84
C ASP A 124 11.29 -0.90 -11.05
N THR A 125 10.83 -0.98 -12.30
CA THR A 125 9.46 -0.65 -12.71
C THR A 125 8.64 -1.87 -13.10
N ASN A 126 9.20 -3.06 -12.94
CA ASN A 126 8.49 -4.30 -13.22
C ASN A 126 7.37 -4.55 -12.19
N PRO A 127 6.29 -5.22 -12.58
CA PRO A 127 5.21 -5.55 -11.64
C PRO A 127 5.68 -6.58 -10.61
N VAL A 128 5.60 -6.21 -9.34
CA VAL A 128 5.92 -7.07 -8.20
C VAL A 128 4.78 -7.08 -7.19
N SER A 129 4.71 -8.11 -6.37
CA SER A 129 3.65 -8.28 -5.39
C SER A 129 4.19 -8.94 -4.12
N HIS A 130 3.44 -8.85 -3.01
CA HIS A 130 3.79 -9.50 -1.74
C HIS A 130 4.09 -11.00 -1.88
N ILE A 131 3.44 -11.70 -2.80
CA ILE A 131 3.67 -13.13 -3.03
C ILE A 131 5.11 -13.42 -3.50
N ASN A 132 5.82 -12.41 -4.02
CA ASN A 132 7.21 -12.52 -4.43
C ASN A 132 8.19 -12.46 -3.24
N LEU A 133 7.79 -11.89 -2.10
CA LEU A 133 8.72 -11.61 -0.98
C LEU A 133 9.28 -12.89 -0.35
N ALA A 134 8.41 -13.83 0.00
CA ALA A 134 8.87 -15.07 0.64
C ALA A 134 9.84 -15.86 -0.24
N PRO A 135 9.54 -16.19 -1.52
CA PRO A 135 10.50 -16.86 -2.38
C PRO A 135 11.79 -16.06 -2.60
N THR A 136 11.72 -14.71 -2.62
CA THR A 136 12.92 -13.86 -2.73
C THR A 136 13.81 -13.98 -1.49
N ILE A 137 13.22 -14.03 -0.30
CA ILE A 137 13.98 -14.23 0.94
C ILE A 137 14.70 -15.59 0.93
N PHE A 138 14.02 -16.66 0.50
CA PHE A 138 14.66 -17.98 0.35
C PHE A 138 15.85 -17.93 -0.61
N ASP A 139 15.69 -17.22 -1.71
CA ASP A 139 16.72 -17.09 -2.75
C ASP A 139 17.93 -16.27 -2.25
N ILE A 140 17.69 -15.20 -1.50
CA ILE A 140 18.74 -14.40 -0.82
C ILE A 140 19.62 -15.28 0.08
N PHE A 141 19.00 -16.21 0.81
CA PHE A 141 19.73 -17.14 1.69
C PHE A 141 20.29 -18.38 0.98
N GLY A 142 20.10 -18.52 -0.33
CA GLY A 142 20.50 -19.70 -1.08
C GLY A 142 19.79 -20.98 -0.65
N VAL A 143 18.59 -20.86 -0.08
CA VAL A 143 17.76 -21.97 0.39
C VAL A 143 16.77 -22.36 -0.69
N PRO A 144 16.59 -23.66 -1.00
CA PRO A 144 15.63 -24.08 -2.00
C PRO A 144 14.20 -23.56 -1.70
N ILE A 145 13.58 -22.94 -2.69
CA ILE A 145 12.23 -22.40 -2.57
C ILE A 145 11.23 -23.57 -2.49
N PRO A 146 10.40 -23.64 -1.43
CA PRO A 146 9.39 -24.70 -1.32
C PRO A 146 8.38 -24.68 -2.46
N LYS A 147 8.02 -25.83 -2.99
CA LYS A 147 7.09 -25.97 -4.13
C LYS A 147 5.68 -25.45 -3.87
N MET A 148 5.32 -25.22 -2.61
CA MET A 148 4.02 -24.67 -2.22
C MET A 148 3.92 -23.15 -2.44
N PHE A 149 5.01 -22.45 -2.67
CA PHE A 149 4.96 -21.04 -3.01
C PHE A 149 4.53 -20.86 -4.47
N GLU A 150 3.48 -20.08 -4.68
CA GLU A 150 2.98 -19.73 -6.01
C GLU A 150 3.70 -18.51 -6.59
N GLY A 151 4.27 -17.65 -5.73
CA GLY A 151 5.07 -16.52 -6.13
C GLY A 151 6.45 -16.91 -6.64
N ARG A 152 7.05 -16.04 -7.44
CA ARG A 152 8.41 -16.17 -7.95
C ARG A 152 9.36 -15.26 -7.18
N SER A 153 10.61 -15.69 -7.03
CA SER A 153 11.66 -14.80 -6.55
C SER A 153 11.93 -13.68 -7.56
N ILE A 154 12.04 -12.45 -7.06
CA ILE A 154 12.49 -11.29 -7.82
C ILE A 154 13.95 -10.96 -7.56
N TRP A 155 14.71 -11.89 -6.97
CA TRP A 155 16.12 -11.68 -6.63
C TRP A 155 16.97 -11.26 -7.84
N GLN A 156 16.68 -11.81 -9.01
CA GLN A 156 17.39 -11.46 -10.24
C GLN A 156 17.10 -10.02 -10.70
N GLU A 157 15.88 -9.51 -10.50
CA GLU A 157 15.53 -8.10 -10.76
C GLU A 157 16.24 -7.17 -9.79
N VAL A 158 16.32 -7.56 -8.51
CA VAL A 158 17.04 -6.79 -7.48
C VAL A 158 18.53 -6.64 -7.82
N LEU A 159 19.15 -7.70 -8.33
CA LEU A 159 20.55 -7.68 -8.75
C LEU A 159 20.76 -6.99 -10.11
N ASN A 160 19.77 -7.04 -10.98
CA ASN A 160 19.82 -6.49 -12.34
C ASN A 160 18.44 -5.95 -12.73
N PRO A 161 18.18 -4.64 -12.61
CA PRO A 161 16.89 -4.03 -12.96
C PRO A 161 16.46 -4.20 -14.43
N GLN A 162 17.30 -4.74 -15.30
CA GLN A 162 16.92 -5.11 -16.67
C GLN A 162 16.31 -6.54 -16.76
N ALA A 163 16.44 -7.34 -15.70
CA ALA A 163 15.73 -8.61 -15.62
C ALA A 163 14.23 -8.36 -15.41
N ARG A 164 13.40 -9.31 -15.83
CA ARG A 164 11.96 -9.27 -15.62
C ARG A 164 11.48 -10.65 -15.17
N CYS A 165 11.05 -10.76 -13.93
CA CYS A 165 10.57 -12.01 -13.34
C CYS A 165 9.06 -12.21 -13.53
N ASN A 166 8.30 -11.11 -13.58
CA ASN A 166 6.85 -11.15 -13.77
C ASN A 166 6.44 -10.33 -15.00
N ASP A 167 5.63 -10.90 -15.88
CA ASP A 167 4.94 -10.15 -16.93
C ASP A 167 3.72 -9.41 -16.39
N TYR A 168 3.11 -9.96 -15.34
CA TYR A 168 1.96 -9.40 -14.63
C TYR A 168 1.93 -9.94 -13.20
N VAL A 169 1.20 -9.23 -12.35
CA VAL A 169 0.87 -9.67 -11.00
C VAL A 169 -0.64 -9.81 -10.83
N PHE A 170 -1.05 -10.80 -10.05
CA PHE A 170 -2.43 -10.97 -9.64
C PHE A 170 -2.68 -10.34 -8.29
N MET A 171 -3.89 -9.83 -8.12
CA MET A 171 -4.41 -9.31 -6.87
C MET A 171 -5.71 -10.02 -6.55
N GLU A 172 -5.91 -10.34 -5.30
CA GLU A 172 -7.09 -11.05 -4.86
C GLU A 172 -7.59 -10.46 -3.55
N PHE A 173 -8.91 -10.26 -3.47
CA PHE A 173 -9.58 -9.90 -2.24
C PHE A 173 -10.77 -10.84 -2.07
N GLY A 174 -10.80 -11.61 -0.98
CA GLY A 174 -11.83 -12.62 -0.75
C GLY A 174 -12.93 -12.17 0.20
N ARG A 175 -12.57 -11.48 1.26
CA ARG A 175 -13.50 -11.09 2.31
C ARG A 175 -12.98 -9.91 3.11
N TYR A 176 -13.89 -9.01 3.47
CA TYR A 176 -13.67 -7.98 4.47
C TYR A 176 -14.33 -8.38 5.81
N GLU A 177 -14.14 -7.61 6.87
CA GLU A 177 -14.73 -7.88 8.18
C GLU A 177 -16.26 -7.91 8.11
N VAL A 178 -16.86 -8.99 8.53
CA VAL A 178 -18.29 -9.31 8.30
C VAL A 178 -19.24 -8.27 8.86
N ASP A 179 -18.87 -7.66 9.98
CA ASP A 179 -19.76 -6.79 10.75
C ASP A 179 -19.51 -5.30 10.54
N HIS A 180 -18.44 -4.93 9.79
CA HIS A 180 -18.00 -3.54 9.63
C HIS A 180 -18.57 -2.82 8.41
N ASP A 181 -18.88 -3.55 7.36
CA ASP A 181 -19.10 -2.97 6.05
C ASP A 181 -20.59 -2.88 5.65
N GLY A 182 -21.48 -3.47 6.43
CA GLY A 182 -22.93 -3.45 6.18
C GLY A 182 -23.39 -4.18 4.92
N PHE A 183 -22.49 -4.78 4.13
CA PHE A 183 -22.81 -5.52 2.90
C PHE A 183 -22.43 -7.00 2.93
N GLY A 184 -22.36 -7.60 4.12
CA GLY A 184 -22.21 -9.03 4.32
C GLY A 184 -20.79 -9.56 4.25
N GLY A 185 -19.78 -8.72 4.15
CA GLY A 185 -18.37 -9.07 4.27
C GLY A 185 -17.78 -9.93 3.15
N TYR A 186 -18.55 -10.31 2.13
CA TYR A 186 -18.08 -11.14 1.02
C TYR A 186 -18.12 -10.38 -0.30
N GLN A 187 -16.99 -9.80 -0.68
CA GLN A 187 -16.81 -9.03 -1.92
C GLN A 187 -15.63 -9.60 -2.69
N PRO A 188 -15.81 -10.74 -3.40
CA PRO A 188 -14.69 -11.39 -4.10
C PRO A 188 -14.24 -10.54 -5.29
N LEU A 189 -13.00 -10.09 -5.24
CA LEU A 189 -12.36 -9.36 -6.33
C LEU A 189 -11.19 -10.17 -6.86
N ARG A 190 -10.96 -10.05 -8.15
CA ARG A 190 -9.78 -10.56 -8.85
C ARG A 190 -9.26 -9.46 -9.75
N GLY A 191 -7.98 -9.19 -9.65
CA GLY A 191 -7.34 -8.19 -10.49
C GLY A 191 -6.04 -8.72 -11.08
N VAL A 192 -5.68 -8.16 -12.23
CA VAL A 192 -4.39 -8.38 -12.88
C VAL A 192 -3.81 -7.04 -13.30
N TYR A 193 -2.49 -6.89 -13.13
CA TYR A 193 -1.74 -5.70 -13.52
C TYR A 193 -0.48 -6.12 -14.29
N ASP A 194 -0.22 -5.50 -15.43
CA ASP A 194 0.91 -5.82 -16.32
C ASP A 194 2.03 -4.77 -16.31
N GLY A 195 1.98 -3.83 -15.38
CA GLY A 195 2.88 -2.68 -15.30
C GLY A 195 2.32 -1.41 -15.96
N ARG A 196 1.22 -1.53 -16.71
CA ARG A 196 0.55 -0.40 -17.37
C ARG A 196 -0.97 -0.42 -17.21
N TYR A 197 -1.57 -1.57 -17.43
CA TYR A 197 -3.02 -1.75 -17.36
C TYR A 197 -3.40 -2.62 -16.17
N LYS A 198 -4.47 -2.23 -15.51
CA LYS A 198 -5.10 -2.99 -14.44
C LYS A 198 -6.54 -3.32 -14.82
N MET A 199 -6.88 -4.60 -14.73
CA MET A 199 -8.24 -5.10 -14.89
C MET A 199 -8.70 -5.73 -13.58
N VAL A 200 -9.93 -5.41 -13.17
CA VAL A 200 -10.58 -5.92 -11.95
C VAL A 200 -11.94 -6.49 -12.31
#